data_6ba40f0dca3ed71f45a4266553cb4734
#
_entry.id   6ba40f0dca3ed71f45a4266553cb4734
#
_cell.length_a   1.000
_cell.length_b   1.000
_cell.length_c   1.000
_cell.angle_alpha   90.00
_cell.angle_beta   90.00
_cell.angle_gamma   90.00
#
_symmetry.space_group_name_H-M   'P 1'
#
loop_
_entity.id
_entity.type
_entity.pdbx_description
1 polymer ?
#
loop_
_entity_poly.entity_id
_entity_poly.type
_entity_poly.pdbx_seq_one_letter_code
_entity_poly.pdbx_strand_id
1 'polypeptide(L)'
;MSLSDPRQFLYRNLDPDAARRLAHKHLTAHEDGELYLQYAANEAFGFDDGRLKTADYHTTSGFGLRGVSGETTAFAHANEISEAAIERAAATLRLLDPRSGAPAATPQRTNQSMYGAEDPLGLVPFAEKVRMCEQIDAAARARDPRVVQASVSLAASWSVIDIVRADGFVASDVRPLVRLGVQIVVEQNGRREVGYHGLGGRYLYGPLFEDAQWNRAIDEALSQALVNLESVAAPAGEMPVVMGSGWAGVILHEAIGHGLEGDFNRKGTSAFSGRIGDRVATEGVTIVDDGAMEQRRGSLTIDDEGTPTGRTVLIEDGILKGYLQDRLNARLMGMAATGNGRRESFAHAPMPRMTNTFMLAGKDDPNELLERVKDGIYAKSFGGGQVDITSGKFVFSCTEAYRIRGGKIAEPLKGATLIGDGPTVLTRVKGVGNDLALDEGVGVCGKAGQSVPAGVGQLTLLIDGLTVGGTAA
;
A
#
# COMPACT_ATOMS: atom_id res chain seq x y z
N MET A 1 -28.62 -12.20 17.53
CA MET A 1 -29.03 -10.94 16.87
C MET A 1 -28.60 -11.02 15.42
N SER A 2 -29.51 -10.89 14.47
CA SER A 2 -29.15 -10.78 13.06
C SER A 2 -28.27 -9.52 12.94
N LEU A 3 -27.03 -9.67 12.46
CA LEU A 3 -26.19 -8.56 12.10
C LEU A 3 -26.96 -7.75 11.05
N SER A 4 -27.37 -6.53 11.39
CA SER A 4 -28.05 -5.65 10.44
C SER A 4 -27.11 -5.41 9.27
N ASP A 5 -27.65 -5.44 8.03
CA ASP A 5 -26.87 -5.22 6.81
C ASP A 5 -26.05 -3.91 6.93
N PRO A 6 -24.71 -3.95 6.85
CA PRO A 6 -23.88 -2.73 6.96
C PRO A 6 -24.26 -1.62 5.99
N ARG A 7 -24.82 -1.97 4.83
CA ARG A 7 -25.26 -0.99 3.83
C ARG A 7 -26.34 -0.03 4.31
N GLN A 8 -27.04 -0.33 5.42
CA GLN A 8 -27.98 0.61 6.05
C GLN A 8 -27.35 2.00 6.31
N PHE A 9 -26.03 2.06 6.53
CA PHE A 9 -25.33 3.33 6.72
C PHE A 9 -25.29 4.20 5.47
N LEU A 10 -25.35 3.59 4.27
CA LEU A 10 -25.37 4.29 2.98
C LEU A 10 -26.78 4.79 2.61
N TYR A 11 -27.80 4.11 3.09
CA TYR A 11 -29.19 4.29 2.64
C TYR A 11 -30.11 4.91 3.70
N ARG A 12 -29.56 5.68 4.64
CA ARG A 12 -30.38 6.36 5.66
C ARG A 12 -31.34 7.42 5.07
N ASN A 13 -30.86 8.15 4.05
CA ASN A 13 -31.60 9.24 3.41
C ASN A 13 -31.69 9.06 1.88
N LEU A 14 -31.42 7.88 1.37
CA LEU A 14 -31.47 7.52 -0.03
C LEU A 14 -32.07 6.13 -0.17
N ASP A 15 -33.10 5.99 -0.98
CA ASP A 15 -33.63 4.66 -1.33
C ASP A 15 -32.67 3.93 -2.31
N PRO A 16 -32.37 2.64 -2.11
CA PRO A 16 -31.47 1.90 -3.02
C PRO A 16 -31.94 1.90 -4.48
N ASP A 17 -33.24 1.82 -4.73
CA ASP A 17 -33.78 1.88 -6.10
C ASP A 17 -33.71 3.31 -6.67
N ALA A 18 -33.81 4.34 -5.83
CA ALA A 18 -33.54 5.72 -6.25
C ALA A 18 -32.07 5.88 -6.67
N ALA A 19 -31.12 5.32 -5.93
CA ALA A 19 -29.71 5.33 -6.33
C ALA A 19 -29.48 4.71 -7.72
N ARG A 20 -30.12 3.57 -8.01
CA ARG A 20 -30.07 2.94 -9.34
C ARG A 20 -30.71 3.79 -10.42
N ARG A 21 -31.88 4.38 -10.14
CA ARG A 21 -32.56 5.29 -11.10
C ARG A 21 -31.72 6.51 -11.42
N LEU A 22 -31.09 7.12 -10.42
CA LEU A 22 -30.18 8.26 -10.58
C LEU A 22 -28.93 7.91 -11.37
N ALA A 23 -28.28 6.80 -11.04
CA ALA A 23 -27.14 6.31 -11.81
C ALA A 23 -27.52 6.06 -13.28
N HIS A 24 -28.62 5.36 -13.53
CA HIS A 24 -29.12 5.15 -14.89
C HIS A 24 -29.38 6.46 -15.62
N LYS A 25 -30.14 7.37 -15.00
CA LYS A 25 -30.52 8.66 -15.58
C LYS A 25 -29.33 9.50 -16.01
N HIS A 26 -28.29 9.55 -15.18
CA HIS A 26 -27.17 10.47 -15.38
C HIS A 26 -25.95 9.86 -16.06
N LEU A 27 -25.76 8.54 -15.99
CA LEU A 27 -24.57 7.90 -16.52
C LEU A 27 -24.76 7.22 -17.88
N THR A 28 -26.01 6.93 -18.30
CA THR A 28 -26.29 6.22 -19.56
C THR A 28 -25.81 6.98 -20.82
N ALA A 29 -25.70 8.30 -20.74
CA ALA A 29 -25.19 9.12 -21.84
C ALA A 29 -23.65 9.05 -21.99
N HIS A 30 -22.93 8.45 -21.04
CA HIS A 30 -21.49 8.35 -21.00
C HIS A 30 -21.02 6.93 -21.31
N GLU A 31 -19.74 6.76 -21.66
CA GLU A 31 -19.17 5.46 -21.99
C GLU A 31 -18.92 4.63 -20.72
N ASP A 32 -18.54 5.28 -19.62
CA ASP A 32 -18.33 4.66 -18.32
C ASP A 32 -18.66 5.65 -17.18
N GLY A 33 -18.74 5.17 -15.97
CA GLY A 33 -18.96 5.97 -14.78
C GLY A 33 -19.68 5.20 -13.68
N GLU A 34 -19.70 5.77 -12.51
CA GLU A 34 -20.36 5.22 -11.33
C GLU A 34 -20.84 6.29 -10.36
N LEU A 35 -21.84 5.91 -9.58
CA LEU A 35 -22.21 6.55 -8.32
C LEU A 35 -21.58 5.70 -7.20
N TYR A 36 -20.53 6.23 -6.58
CA TYR A 36 -19.80 5.60 -5.48
C TYR A 36 -20.36 6.14 -4.16
N LEU A 37 -20.95 5.29 -3.36
CA LEU A 37 -21.46 5.60 -2.03
C LEU A 37 -20.49 5.06 -0.98
N GLN A 38 -20.18 5.85 0.05
CA GLN A 38 -19.29 5.43 1.12
C GLN A 38 -19.77 5.92 2.49
N TYR A 39 -19.66 5.04 3.47
CA TYR A 39 -19.61 5.35 4.89
C TYR A 39 -18.30 4.79 5.46
N ALA A 40 -17.59 5.56 6.27
CA ALA A 40 -16.40 5.10 6.95
C ALA A 40 -16.41 5.56 8.41
N ALA A 41 -16.02 4.65 9.31
CA ALA A 41 -15.72 4.93 10.71
C ALA A 41 -14.24 4.67 10.95
N ASN A 42 -13.60 5.55 11.71
CA ASN A 42 -12.17 5.48 11.99
C ASN A 42 -11.93 5.75 13.47
N GLU A 43 -10.96 5.05 14.05
CA GLU A 43 -10.44 5.36 15.36
C GLU A 43 -8.92 5.32 15.38
N ALA A 44 -8.31 6.11 16.24
CA ALA A 44 -6.87 6.12 16.45
C ALA A 44 -6.53 6.43 17.90
N PHE A 45 -5.56 5.70 18.45
CA PHE A 45 -5.01 5.89 19.76
C PHE A 45 -3.51 6.16 19.64
N GLY A 46 -3.04 7.20 20.30
CA GLY A 46 -1.62 7.49 20.49
C GLY A 46 -1.29 7.43 21.96
N PHE A 47 -0.51 6.44 22.35
CA PHE A 47 0.02 6.29 23.70
C PHE A 47 1.51 6.58 23.68
N ASP A 48 1.98 7.46 24.52
CA ASP A 48 3.36 7.89 24.52
C ASP A 48 3.81 8.19 25.94
N ASP A 49 4.96 7.63 26.29
CA ASP A 49 5.62 7.82 27.57
C ASP A 49 4.68 7.61 28.78
N GLY A 50 4.06 6.43 28.83
CA GLY A 50 3.16 6.03 29.92
C GLY A 50 1.81 6.76 29.95
N ARG A 51 1.40 7.46 28.88
CA ARG A 51 0.16 8.23 28.85
C ARG A 51 -0.56 8.15 27.51
N LEU A 52 -1.88 8.03 27.57
CA LEU A 52 -2.75 8.26 26.40
C LEU A 52 -2.68 9.75 26.02
N LYS A 53 -2.15 10.05 24.83
CA LYS A 53 -2.01 11.41 24.29
C LYS A 53 -3.18 11.77 23.40
N THR A 54 -3.61 10.83 22.56
CA THR A 54 -4.72 11.02 21.62
C THR A 54 -5.65 9.81 21.65
N ALA A 55 -6.93 10.07 21.50
CA ALA A 55 -7.96 9.08 21.28
C ALA A 55 -9.02 9.72 20.39
N ASP A 56 -8.95 9.43 19.10
CA ASP A 56 -9.81 10.01 18.08
C ASP A 56 -10.81 8.97 17.57
N TYR A 57 -12.04 9.38 17.37
CA TYR A 57 -13.07 8.63 16.67
C TYR A 57 -13.83 9.58 15.76
N HIS A 58 -13.92 9.24 14.48
CA HIS A 58 -14.72 10.03 13.55
C HIS A 58 -15.38 9.15 12.50
N THR A 59 -16.49 9.66 11.95
CA THR A 59 -17.18 9.04 10.83
C THR A 59 -17.27 9.99 9.67
N THR A 60 -17.19 9.44 8.46
CA THR A 60 -17.43 10.17 7.22
C THR A 60 -18.45 9.43 6.37
N SER A 61 -19.30 10.16 5.66
CA SER A 61 -20.20 9.57 4.67
C SER A 61 -20.37 10.53 3.52
N GLY A 62 -20.59 9.99 2.33
CA GLY A 62 -20.81 10.80 1.15
C GLY A 62 -20.82 9.96 -0.11
N PHE A 63 -20.89 10.64 -1.23
CA PHE A 63 -20.82 10.03 -2.55
C PHE A 63 -19.87 10.76 -3.49
N GLY A 64 -19.31 10.00 -4.44
CA GLY A 64 -18.68 10.52 -5.65
C GLY A 64 -19.48 10.09 -6.87
N LEU A 65 -19.77 11.02 -7.76
CA LEU A 65 -20.40 10.77 -9.04
C LEU A 65 -19.41 11.06 -10.15
N ARG A 66 -19.05 10.04 -10.90
CA ARG A 66 -18.12 10.12 -12.03
C ARG A 66 -18.80 9.73 -13.33
N GLY A 67 -18.57 10.51 -14.38
CA GLY A 67 -18.87 10.15 -15.77
C GLY A 67 -17.61 10.22 -16.61
N VAL A 68 -17.52 9.36 -17.62
CA VAL A 68 -16.38 9.26 -18.53
C VAL A 68 -16.86 9.24 -19.97
N SER A 69 -16.35 10.16 -20.80
CA SER A 69 -16.57 10.21 -22.24
C SER A 69 -15.23 10.38 -22.97
N GLY A 70 -14.86 9.43 -23.81
CA GLY A 70 -13.54 9.39 -24.43
C GLY A 70 -12.43 9.33 -23.37
N GLU A 71 -11.56 10.33 -23.36
CA GLU A 71 -10.50 10.50 -22.35
C GLU A 71 -10.89 11.42 -21.19
N THR A 72 -12.03 12.11 -21.34
CA THR A 72 -12.45 13.13 -20.38
C THR A 72 -13.26 12.51 -19.25
N THR A 73 -12.94 12.93 -18.04
CA THR A 73 -13.66 12.54 -16.83
C THR A 73 -14.25 13.78 -16.17
N ALA A 74 -15.55 13.74 -15.86
CA ALA A 74 -16.18 14.68 -14.95
C ALA A 74 -16.44 13.98 -13.61
N PHE A 75 -16.18 14.70 -12.52
CA PHE A 75 -16.32 14.19 -11.17
C PHE A 75 -16.90 15.25 -10.24
N ALA A 76 -17.86 14.86 -9.44
CA ALA A 76 -18.41 15.67 -8.35
C ALA A 76 -18.67 14.80 -7.12
N HIS A 77 -18.58 15.38 -5.94
CA HIS A 77 -18.84 14.68 -4.69
C HIS A 77 -19.58 15.55 -3.69
N ALA A 78 -20.18 14.92 -2.67
CA ALA A 78 -20.76 15.61 -1.53
C ALA A 78 -20.75 14.69 -0.30
N ASN A 79 -20.74 15.31 0.89
CA ASN A 79 -20.81 14.61 2.18
C ASN A 79 -22.23 14.16 2.54
N GLU A 80 -23.24 14.59 1.80
CA GLU A 80 -24.65 14.26 1.99
C GLU A 80 -25.07 13.20 0.97
N ILE A 81 -25.50 12.03 1.43
CA ILE A 81 -26.09 10.98 0.57
C ILE A 81 -27.59 11.21 0.51
N SER A 82 -28.06 11.94 -0.51
CA SER A 82 -29.49 12.16 -0.79
C SER A 82 -29.75 12.31 -2.29
N GLU A 83 -31.00 12.06 -2.73
CA GLU A 83 -31.41 12.27 -4.13
C GLU A 83 -31.10 13.70 -4.60
N ALA A 84 -31.42 14.69 -3.76
CA ALA A 84 -31.23 16.11 -4.10
C ALA A 84 -29.75 16.47 -4.27
N ALA A 85 -28.85 15.91 -3.44
CA ALA A 85 -27.42 16.13 -3.55
C ALA A 85 -26.84 15.48 -4.82
N ILE A 86 -27.27 14.26 -5.15
CA ILE A 86 -26.87 13.55 -6.37
C ILE A 86 -27.33 14.28 -7.62
N GLU A 87 -28.59 14.78 -7.64
CA GLU A 87 -29.13 15.60 -8.76
C GLU A 87 -28.32 16.89 -8.96
N ARG A 88 -27.93 17.57 -7.88
CA ARG A 88 -27.06 18.76 -7.98
C ARG A 88 -25.67 18.40 -8.55
N ALA A 89 -25.06 17.31 -8.07
CA ALA A 89 -23.77 16.84 -8.54
C ALA A 89 -23.79 16.44 -10.01
N ALA A 90 -24.88 15.86 -10.48
CA ALA A 90 -25.06 15.44 -11.86
C ALA A 90 -24.99 16.60 -12.87
N ALA A 91 -25.17 17.86 -12.44
CA ALA A 91 -24.94 19.01 -13.30
C ALA A 91 -23.50 19.07 -13.86
N THR A 92 -22.51 18.55 -13.10
CA THR A 92 -21.11 18.49 -13.53
C THR A 92 -20.92 17.56 -14.73
N LEU A 93 -21.72 16.49 -14.85
CA LEU A 93 -21.62 15.55 -15.97
C LEU A 93 -22.03 16.17 -17.31
N ARG A 94 -22.83 17.27 -17.28
CA ARG A 94 -23.21 18.01 -18.49
C ARG A 94 -22.03 18.71 -19.19
N LEU A 95 -20.87 18.76 -18.53
CA LEU A 95 -19.63 19.27 -19.12
C LEU A 95 -18.96 18.27 -20.06
N LEU A 96 -19.41 17.01 -20.03
CA LEU A 96 -18.90 15.97 -20.93
C LEU A 96 -19.70 15.96 -22.23
N ASP A 97 -19.00 15.71 -23.33
CA ASP A 97 -19.64 15.38 -24.60
C ASP A 97 -20.40 14.05 -24.47
N PRO A 98 -21.52 13.89 -25.20
CA PRO A 98 -22.17 12.59 -25.29
C PRO A 98 -21.22 11.52 -25.79
N ARG A 99 -21.40 10.29 -25.31
CA ARG A 99 -20.58 9.16 -25.73
C ARG A 99 -20.56 9.00 -27.26
N SER A 100 -19.39 8.72 -27.81
CA SER A 100 -19.19 8.39 -29.21
C SER A 100 -18.96 6.88 -29.43
N GLY A 101 -18.74 6.12 -28.35
CA GLY A 101 -18.43 4.70 -28.34
C GLY A 101 -19.46 3.82 -27.63
N ALA A 102 -19.21 2.52 -27.62
CA ALA A 102 -20.01 1.58 -26.85
C ALA A 102 -19.83 1.78 -25.34
N PRO A 103 -20.86 1.55 -24.50
CA PRO A 103 -20.72 1.55 -23.07
C PRO A 103 -19.67 0.53 -22.61
N ALA A 104 -18.90 0.88 -21.59
CA ALA A 104 -17.96 -0.04 -20.99
C ALA A 104 -18.73 -1.21 -20.34
N ALA A 105 -18.24 -2.42 -20.57
CA ALA A 105 -18.85 -3.62 -20.01
C ALA A 105 -18.87 -3.60 -18.50
N THR A 106 -19.97 -4.06 -17.91
CA THR A 106 -20.08 -4.25 -16.46
C THR A 106 -19.06 -5.28 -16.00
N PRO A 107 -18.36 -5.04 -14.87
CA PRO A 107 -17.46 -6.03 -14.30
C PRO A 107 -18.19 -7.34 -13.97
N GLN A 108 -17.60 -8.47 -14.31
CA GLN A 108 -18.14 -9.75 -13.90
C GLN A 108 -17.75 -10.03 -12.44
N ARG A 109 -18.70 -10.53 -11.67
CA ARG A 109 -18.45 -10.91 -10.29
C ARG A 109 -17.67 -12.22 -10.26
N THR A 110 -16.42 -12.20 -9.86
CA THR A 110 -15.53 -13.35 -9.95
C THR A 110 -14.77 -13.67 -8.68
N ASN A 111 -14.59 -12.69 -7.76
CA ASN A 111 -13.83 -12.91 -6.57
C ASN A 111 -14.67 -13.38 -5.38
N GLN A 112 -14.01 -14.15 -4.49
CA GLN A 112 -14.49 -14.42 -3.13
C GLN A 112 -14.16 -13.23 -2.21
N SER A 113 -14.86 -13.15 -1.07
CA SER A 113 -14.54 -12.16 -0.04
C SER A 113 -13.13 -12.39 0.53
N MET A 114 -12.34 -11.33 0.62
CA MET A 114 -10.96 -11.37 1.11
C MET A 114 -10.86 -11.14 2.62
N TYR A 115 -11.97 -10.78 3.28
CA TYR A 115 -12.04 -10.44 4.70
C TYR A 115 -13.48 -10.47 5.20
N GLY A 116 -13.67 -10.49 6.55
CA GLY A 116 -15.00 -10.38 7.16
C GLY A 116 -15.59 -8.98 7.03
N ALA A 117 -16.90 -8.88 7.24
CA ALA A 117 -17.65 -7.61 7.15
C ALA A 117 -17.89 -6.96 8.53
N GLU A 118 -17.38 -7.57 9.61
CA GLU A 118 -17.57 -7.10 10.96
C GLU A 118 -16.83 -5.75 11.19
N ASP A 119 -17.44 -4.92 12.01
CA ASP A 119 -16.85 -3.66 12.45
C ASP A 119 -15.80 -3.91 13.55
N PRO A 120 -14.49 -3.69 13.29
CA PRO A 120 -13.46 -3.90 14.31
C PRO A 120 -13.55 -2.89 15.45
N LEU A 121 -14.10 -1.68 15.23
CA LEU A 121 -14.06 -0.59 16.21
C LEU A 121 -14.91 -0.88 17.44
N GLY A 122 -16.09 -1.48 17.24
CA GLY A 122 -17.06 -1.76 18.31
C GLY A 122 -16.81 -3.06 19.09
N LEU A 123 -15.95 -3.96 18.58
CA LEU A 123 -15.77 -5.29 19.16
C LEU A 123 -14.89 -5.31 20.42
N VAL A 124 -13.94 -4.38 20.53
CA VAL A 124 -13.04 -4.28 21.69
C VAL A 124 -13.37 -3.00 22.46
N PRO A 125 -13.65 -3.08 23.75
CA PRO A 125 -13.92 -1.90 24.58
C PRO A 125 -12.74 -0.91 24.62
N PHE A 126 -13.03 0.38 24.68
CA PHE A 126 -12.03 1.45 24.78
C PHE A 126 -10.98 1.17 25.87
N ALA A 127 -11.43 0.80 27.08
CA ALA A 127 -10.53 0.53 28.20
C ALA A 127 -9.55 -0.63 27.95
N GLU A 128 -9.94 -1.61 27.14
CA GLU A 128 -9.06 -2.73 26.76
C GLU A 128 -8.01 -2.30 25.76
N LYS A 129 -8.38 -1.46 24.79
CA LYS A 129 -7.43 -0.88 23.81
C LYS A 129 -6.36 -0.04 24.53
N VAL A 130 -6.78 0.81 25.48
CA VAL A 130 -5.85 1.62 26.29
C VAL A 130 -4.96 0.72 27.14
N ARG A 131 -5.52 -0.28 27.81
CA ARG A 131 -4.75 -1.24 28.63
C ARG A 131 -3.69 -1.98 27.82
N MET A 132 -4.01 -2.40 26.59
CA MET A 132 -3.02 -3.02 25.70
C MET A 132 -1.86 -2.05 25.40
N CYS A 133 -2.14 -0.78 25.09
CA CYS A 133 -1.09 0.23 24.88
C CYS A 133 -0.22 0.43 26.12
N GLU A 134 -0.82 0.44 27.32
CA GLU A 134 -0.09 0.52 28.60
C GLU A 134 0.81 -0.70 28.83
N GLN A 135 0.32 -1.90 28.51
CA GLN A 135 1.10 -3.14 28.63
C GLN A 135 2.29 -3.14 27.67
N ILE A 136 2.10 -2.70 26.42
CA ILE A 136 3.18 -2.60 25.43
C ILE A 136 4.23 -1.58 25.86
N ASP A 137 3.84 -0.38 26.34
CA ASP A 137 4.77 0.64 26.87
C ASP A 137 5.58 0.10 28.05
N ALA A 138 4.92 -0.51 29.03
CA ALA A 138 5.58 -1.09 30.18
C ALA A 138 6.55 -2.22 29.81
N ALA A 139 6.14 -3.12 28.90
CA ALA A 139 6.97 -4.22 28.44
C ALA A 139 8.19 -3.71 27.65
N ALA A 140 8.02 -2.70 26.79
CA ALA A 140 9.11 -2.09 26.03
C ALA A 140 10.19 -1.49 26.97
N ARG A 141 9.77 -0.76 28.00
CA ARG A 141 10.68 -0.17 29.01
C ARG A 141 11.41 -1.22 29.83
N ALA A 142 10.77 -2.34 30.10
CA ALA A 142 11.36 -3.43 30.87
C ALA A 142 12.40 -4.26 30.08
N ARG A 143 12.42 -4.17 28.74
CA ARG A 143 13.33 -4.97 27.90
C ARG A 143 14.79 -4.57 28.01
N ASP A 144 15.08 -3.26 28.08
CA ASP A 144 16.46 -2.76 28.12
C ASP A 144 16.53 -1.43 28.88
N PRO A 145 17.49 -1.24 29.81
CA PRO A 145 17.61 -0.02 30.59
C PRO A 145 17.95 1.24 29.77
N ARG A 146 18.36 1.11 28.52
CA ARG A 146 18.60 2.23 27.59
C ARG A 146 17.33 2.77 26.95
N VAL A 147 16.17 2.11 27.11
CA VAL A 147 14.89 2.62 26.62
C VAL A 147 14.49 3.85 27.42
N VAL A 148 14.47 5.00 26.76
CA VAL A 148 14.10 6.29 27.37
C VAL A 148 12.68 6.72 27.00
N GLN A 149 12.14 6.21 25.90
CA GLN A 149 10.77 6.49 25.45
C GLN A 149 10.19 5.30 24.70
N ALA A 150 8.92 5.02 24.90
CA ALA A 150 8.13 4.10 24.10
C ALA A 150 6.84 4.79 23.66
N SER A 151 6.50 4.64 22.39
CA SER A 151 5.28 5.17 21.81
C SER A 151 4.52 4.04 21.11
N VAL A 152 3.22 3.96 21.38
CA VAL A 152 2.32 2.96 20.80
C VAL A 152 1.22 3.66 20.04
N SER A 153 0.99 3.27 18.79
CA SER A 153 -0.14 3.72 17.99
C SER A 153 -1.03 2.54 17.63
N LEU A 154 -2.32 2.66 17.92
CA LEU A 154 -3.32 1.68 17.54
C LEU A 154 -4.38 2.38 16.71
N ALA A 155 -4.72 1.86 15.54
CA ALA A 155 -5.72 2.45 14.66
C ALA A 155 -6.57 1.38 13.99
N ALA A 156 -7.82 1.72 13.74
CA ALA A 156 -8.70 0.92 12.90
C ALA A 156 -9.56 1.80 12.01
N SER A 157 -9.96 1.24 10.88
CA SER A 157 -11.01 1.78 10.04
C SER A 157 -11.96 0.68 9.58
N TRP A 158 -13.21 1.07 9.35
CA TRP A 158 -14.24 0.23 8.80
C TRP A 158 -15.00 1.02 7.75
N SER A 159 -15.01 0.56 6.50
CA SER A 159 -15.61 1.26 5.38
C SER A 159 -16.64 0.38 4.69
N VAL A 160 -17.82 0.94 4.47
CA VAL A 160 -18.91 0.32 3.70
C VAL A 160 -19.07 1.09 2.42
N ILE A 161 -19.07 0.39 1.29
CA ILE A 161 -19.17 0.99 -0.03
C ILE A 161 -20.21 0.26 -0.90
N ASP A 162 -20.92 1.04 -1.72
CA ASP A 162 -21.70 0.57 -2.87
C ASP A 162 -21.29 1.36 -4.11
N ILE A 163 -21.10 0.67 -5.20
CA ILE A 163 -20.74 1.23 -6.51
C ILE A 163 -21.88 0.92 -7.46
N VAL A 164 -22.66 1.95 -7.82
CA VAL A 164 -23.86 1.81 -8.66
C VAL A 164 -23.56 2.30 -10.07
N ARG A 165 -23.76 1.45 -11.06
CA ARG A 165 -23.47 1.74 -12.47
C ARG A 165 -24.73 2.05 -13.27
N ALA A 166 -24.54 2.59 -14.48
CA ALA A 166 -25.62 3.01 -15.36
C ALA A 166 -26.64 1.91 -15.73
N ASP A 167 -26.21 0.66 -15.79
CA ASP A 167 -27.04 -0.53 -16.09
C ASP A 167 -27.79 -1.08 -14.85
N GLY A 168 -27.61 -0.44 -13.70
CA GLY A 168 -28.21 -0.87 -12.43
C GLY A 168 -27.38 -1.93 -11.68
N PHE A 169 -26.22 -2.33 -12.21
CA PHE A 169 -25.29 -3.20 -11.47
C PHE A 169 -24.82 -2.49 -10.19
N VAL A 170 -24.79 -3.22 -9.09
CA VAL A 170 -24.28 -2.75 -7.79
C VAL A 170 -23.20 -3.70 -7.32
N ALA A 171 -22.02 -3.16 -7.09
CA ALA A 171 -20.93 -3.85 -6.42
C ALA A 171 -20.79 -3.29 -5.01
N SER A 172 -20.77 -4.18 -4.01
CA SER A 172 -20.70 -3.81 -2.59
C SER A 172 -19.46 -4.42 -1.97
N ASP A 173 -18.84 -3.68 -1.04
CA ASP A 173 -17.74 -4.19 -0.23
C ASP A 173 -17.79 -3.59 1.18
N VAL A 174 -17.31 -4.34 2.18
CA VAL A 174 -17.17 -3.88 3.57
C VAL A 174 -15.75 -4.16 4.01
N ARG A 175 -15.00 -3.12 4.31
CA ARG A 175 -13.53 -3.15 4.40
C ARG A 175 -13.04 -2.83 5.82
N PRO A 176 -12.72 -3.83 6.65
CA PRO A 176 -11.99 -3.60 7.89
C PRO A 176 -10.51 -3.30 7.60
N LEU A 177 -9.88 -2.58 8.50
CA LEU A 177 -8.44 -2.37 8.47
C LEU A 177 -7.97 -2.02 9.88
N VAL A 178 -6.94 -2.71 10.37
CA VAL A 178 -6.34 -2.43 11.67
C VAL A 178 -4.83 -2.25 11.55
N ARG A 179 -4.25 -1.52 12.50
CA ARG A 179 -2.81 -1.28 12.58
C ARG A 179 -2.38 -1.07 14.03
N LEU A 180 -1.25 -1.68 14.40
CA LEU A 180 -0.48 -1.42 15.60
C LEU A 180 0.90 -0.92 15.17
N GLY A 181 1.42 0.12 15.80
CA GLY A 181 2.79 0.57 15.64
C GLY A 181 3.46 0.73 16.99
N VAL A 182 4.69 0.23 17.10
CA VAL A 182 5.53 0.38 18.29
C VAL A 182 6.81 1.12 17.90
N GLN A 183 7.09 2.22 18.58
CA GLN A 183 8.32 2.98 18.40
C GLN A 183 9.07 3.02 19.73
N ILE A 184 10.36 2.76 19.69
CA ILE A 184 11.23 2.77 20.88
C ILE A 184 12.38 3.73 20.62
N VAL A 185 12.64 4.59 21.61
CA VAL A 185 13.82 5.44 21.62
C VAL A 185 14.77 4.93 22.71
N VAL A 186 16.00 4.66 22.31
CA VAL A 186 17.08 4.28 23.24
C VAL A 186 18.10 5.40 23.33
N GLU A 187 18.73 5.52 24.50
CA GLU A 187 19.82 6.49 24.73
C GLU A 187 21.01 5.81 25.41
N GLN A 188 22.20 6.09 24.90
CA GLN A 188 23.47 5.68 25.51
C GLN A 188 24.54 6.74 25.22
N ASN A 189 25.25 7.19 26.25
CA ASN A 189 26.34 8.16 26.13
C ASN A 189 25.96 9.46 25.39
N GLY A 190 24.71 9.95 25.55
CA GLY A 190 24.20 11.14 24.89
C GLY A 190 23.76 10.93 23.45
N ARG A 191 23.90 9.73 22.88
CA ARG A 191 23.38 9.35 21.57
C ARG A 191 21.98 8.76 21.72
N ARG A 192 21.02 9.25 20.93
CA ARG A 192 19.66 8.73 20.84
C ARG A 192 19.40 8.12 19.50
N GLU A 193 18.79 6.94 19.50
CA GLU A 193 18.38 6.26 18.29
C GLU A 193 16.96 5.71 18.42
N VAL A 194 16.31 5.57 17.27
CA VAL A 194 14.90 5.18 17.16
C VAL A 194 14.80 3.89 16.38
N GLY A 195 13.96 3.00 16.86
CA GLY A 195 13.48 1.84 16.09
C GLY A 195 11.96 1.83 16.04
N TYR A 196 11.44 1.28 14.98
CA TYR A 196 9.99 1.20 14.72
C TYR A 196 9.64 -0.14 14.12
N HIS A 197 8.54 -0.71 14.62
CA HIS A 197 7.92 -1.87 13.99
C HIS A 197 6.40 -1.73 13.99
N GLY A 198 5.75 -2.20 12.93
CA GLY A 198 4.31 -2.09 12.79
C GLY A 198 3.68 -3.35 12.22
N LEU A 199 2.47 -3.64 12.68
CA LEU A 199 1.64 -4.77 12.30
C LEU A 199 0.27 -4.28 11.84
N GLY A 200 -0.37 -4.97 10.91
CA GLY A 200 -1.71 -4.62 10.50
C GLY A 200 -2.23 -5.46 9.34
N GLY A 201 -3.47 -5.21 8.96
CA GLY A 201 -4.11 -5.93 7.86
C GLY A 201 -5.61 -5.72 7.83
N ARG A 202 -6.28 -6.42 6.91
CA ARG A 202 -7.74 -6.40 6.78
C ARG A 202 -8.37 -7.52 7.61
N TYR A 203 -8.30 -7.34 8.91
CA TYR A 203 -8.86 -8.25 9.91
C TYR A 203 -9.32 -7.44 11.13
N LEU A 204 -9.85 -8.13 12.13
CA LEU A 204 -10.28 -7.53 13.40
C LEU A 204 -9.09 -7.35 14.34
N TYR A 205 -9.26 -6.65 15.44
CA TYR A 205 -8.19 -6.41 16.42
C TYR A 205 -7.58 -7.68 17.05
N GLY A 206 -8.31 -8.81 17.08
CA GLY A 206 -7.89 -10.02 17.80
C GLY A 206 -6.41 -10.38 17.65
N PRO A 207 -5.88 -10.54 16.42
CA PRO A 207 -4.47 -10.87 16.22
C PRO A 207 -3.48 -9.86 16.81
N LEU A 208 -3.82 -8.56 16.84
CA LEU A 208 -2.95 -7.52 17.42
C LEU A 208 -2.93 -7.55 18.96
N PHE A 209 -3.94 -8.17 19.58
CA PHE A 209 -4.04 -8.33 21.04
C PHE A 209 -3.31 -9.59 21.55
N GLU A 210 -2.81 -10.44 20.67
CA GLU A 210 -2.02 -11.60 21.06
C GLU A 210 -0.64 -11.15 21.59
N ASP A 211 -0.31 -11.60 22.80
CA ASP A 211 0.96 -11.24 23.46
C ASP A 211 2.18 -11.53 22.57
N ALA A 212 2.18 -12.63 21.83
CA ALA A 212 3.27 -12.98 20.94
C ALA A 212 3.51 -11.94 19.84
N GLN A 213 2.45 -11.35 19.30
CA GLN A 213 2.55 -10.39 18.20
C GLN A 213 3.10 -9.04 18.66
N TRP A 214 2.54 -8.46 19.71
CA TRP A 214 3.04 -7.16 20.16
C TRP A 214 4.39 -7.26 20.88
N ASN A 215 4.72 -8.40 21.53
CA ASN A 215 6.07 -8.64 22.03
C ASN A 215 7.10 -8.70 20.89
N ARG A 216 6.78 -9.38 19.79
CA ARG A 216 7.63 -9.37 18.59
C ARG A 216 7.82 -7.95 18.05
N ALA A 217 6.76 -7.15 18.01
CA ALA A 217 6.88 -5.75 17.57
C ALA A 217 7.82 -4.93 18.47
N ILE A 218 7.78 -5.15 19.80
CA ILE A 218 8.73 -4.55 20.73
C ILE A 218 10.15 -5.00 20.43
N ASP A 219 10.37 -6.30 20.29
CA ASP A 219 11.71 -6.88 20.11
C ASP A 219 12.35 -6.39 18.80
N GLU A 220 11.58 -6.30 17.69
CA GLU A 220 12.05 -5.78 16.41
C GLU A 220 12.37 -4.27 16.48
N ALA A 221 11.48 -3.46 17.07
CA ALA A 221 11.72 -2.02 17.24
C ALA A 221 12.93 -1.75 18.13
N LEU A 222 13.05 -2.49 19.24
CA LEU A 222 14.21 -2.37 20.17
C LEU A 222 15.51 -2.79 19.48
N SER A 223 15.51 -3.92 18.79
CA SER A 223 16.68 -4.41 18.05
C SER A 223 17.19 -3.37 17.06
N GLN A 224 16.30 -2.79 16.26
CA GLN A 224 16.65 -1.72 15.31
C GLN A 224 17.26 -0.49 16.01
N ALA A 225 16.68 -0.04 17.13
CA ALA A 225 17.19 1.09 17.89
C ALA A 225 18.58 0.81 18.47
N LEU A 226 18.77 -0.38 19.04
CA LEU A 226 20.06 -0.79 19.64
C LEU A 226 21.17 -0.94 18.59
N VAL A 227 20.87 -1.54 17.44
CA VAL A 227 21.80 -1.63 16.31
C VAL A 227 22.23 -0.24 15.84
N ASN A 228 21.28 0.70 15.76
CA ASN A 228 21.59 2.07 15.36
C ASN A 228 22.48 2.82 16.35
N LEU A 229 22.44 2.49 17.66
CA LEU A 229 23.39 3.05 18.63
C LEU A 229 24.86 2.72 18.32
N GLU A 230 25.11 1.55 17.75
CA GLU A 230 26.47 1.08 17.43
C GLU A 230 26.88 1.45 15.99
N SER A 231 25.98 2.03 15.20
CA SER A 231 26.20 2.30 13.78
C SER A 231 27.27 3.38 13.55
N VAL A 232 28.08 3.15 12.52
CA VAL A 232 29.06 4.10 11.99
C VAL A 232 28.56 4.75 10.70
N ALA A 233 29.20 5.82 10.25
CA ALA A 233 28.83 6.51 9.00
C ALA A 233 28.91 5.55 7.80
N ALA A 234 27.86 5.55 6.97
CA ALA A 234 27.83 4.76 5.75
C ALA A 234 28.82 5.29 4.71
N PRO A 235 29.50 4.41 3.93
CA PRO A 235 30.34 4.81 2.81
C PRO A 235 29.49 5.39 1.68
N ALA A 236 30.11 6.23 0.85
CA ALA A 236 29.51 6.74 -0.38
C ALA A 236 30.20 6.11 -1.61
N GLY A 237 29.45 5.88 -2.68
CA GLY A 237 29.98 5.36 -3.94
C GLY A 237 29.11 4.30 -4.58
N GLU A 238 29.51 3.81 -5.74
CA GLU A 238 28.87 2.68 -6.42
C GLU A 238 29.45 1.36 -5.88
N MET A 239 28.56 0.47 -5.40
CA MET A 239 28.99 -0.80 -4.81
C MET A 239 27.87 -1.85 -4.88
N PRO A 240 28.20 -3.15 -4.71
CA PRO A 240 27.19 -4.19 -4.56
C PRO A 240 26.34 -3.98 -3.32
N VAL A 241 25.03 -4.20 -3.47
CA VAL A 241 24.05 -4.10 -2.39
C VAL A 241 23.26 -5.41 -2.31
N VAL A 242 23.24 -6.01 -1.13
CA VAL A 242 22.27 -7.06 -0.81
C VAL A 242 21.12 -6.41 -0.09
N MET A 243 19.91 -6.51 -0.64
CA MET A 243 18.69 -6.02 0.01
C MET A 243 18.01 -7.15 0.76
N GLY A 244 17.51 -6.88 1.95
CA GLY A 244 16.78 -7.85 2.77
C GLY A 244 15.41 -8.21 2.18
N SER A 245 14.80 -9.27 2.72
CA SER A 245 13.44 -9.68 2.38
C SER A 245 12.37 -8.82 3.09
N GLY A 246 11.11 -8.96 2.71
CA GLY A 246 9.97 -8.32 3.35
C GLY A 246 9.78 -6.84 3.01
N TRP A 247 9.84 -5.97 4.01
CA TRP A 247 9.59 -4.52 3.85
C TRP A 247 10.52 -3.82 2.85
N ALA A 248 11.69 -4.37 2.58
CA ALA A 248 12.58 -3.86 1.55
C ALA A 248 11.93 -3.83 0.15
N GLY A 249 10.86 -4.59 -0.07
CA GLY A 249 10.00 -4.51 -1.26
C GLY A 249 9.36 -3.13 -1.52
N VAL A 250 9.45 -2.18 -0.59
CA VAL A 250 9.06 -0.78 -0.84
C VAL A 250 9.83 -0.17 -2.02
N ILE A 251 11.05 -0.60 -2.29
CA ILE A 251 11.80 -0.17 -3.47
C ILE A 251 11.14 -0.66 -4.76
N LEU A 252 10.61 -1.89 -4.78
CA LEU A 252 9.86 -2.40 -5.93
C LEU A 252 8.57 -1.61 -6.14
N HIS A 253 7.87 -1.24 -5.05
CA HIS A 253 6.68 -0.42 -5.11
C HIS A 253 6.96 0.92 -5.79
N GLU A 254 7.98 1.62 -5.35
CA GLU A 254 8.33 2.94 -5.88
C GLU A 254 8.98 2.86 -7.26
N ALA A 255 10.08 2.10 -7.37
CA ALA A 255 10.89 2.08 -8.58
C ALA A 255 10.21 1.40 -9.78
N ILE A 256 9.30 0.46 -9.53
CA ILE A 256 8.67 -0.37 -10.55
C ILE A 256 7.15 -0.20 -10.55
N GLY A 257 6.51 -0.35 -9.40
CA GLY A 257 5.06 -0.36 -9.28
C GLY A 257 4.40 0.89 -9.85
N HIS A 258 4.81 2.07 -9.39
CA HIS A 258 4.31 3.34 -9.93
C HIS A 258 4.66 3.53 -11.41
N GLY A 259 5.82 3.06 -11.85
CA GLY A 259 6.20 3.09 -13.26
C GLY A 259 5.33 2.21 -14.16
N LEU A 260 4.65 1.23 -13.60
CA LEU A 260 3.77 0.29 -14.32
C LEU A 260 2.27 0.60 -14.17
N GLU A 261 1.89 1.74 -13.59
CA GLU A 261 0.50 2.20 -13.57
C GLU A 261 0.04 2.67 -14.94
N GLY A 262 -1.17 2.29 -15.32
CA GLY A 262 -1.70 2.41 -16.68
C GLY A 262 -1.83 3.84 -17.18
N ASP A 263 -2.16 4.79 -16.32
CA ASP A 263 -2.34 6.20 -16.70
C ASP A 263 -1.03 6.87 -17.14
N PHE A 264 0.09 6.58 -16.48
CA PHE A 264 1.41 7.06 -16.91
C PHE A 264 1.86 6.40 -18.21
N ASN A 265 1.61 5.09 -18.33
CA ASN A 265 2.00 4.32 -19.53
C ASN A 265 1.17 4.71 -20.76
N ARG A 266 -0.14 4.95 -20.59
CA ARG A 266 -1.01 5.46 -21.68
C ARG A 266 -0.57 6.83 -22.16
N LYS A 267 -0.20 7.73 -21.24
CA LYS A 267 0.27 9.09 -21.55
C LYS A 267 1.71 9.15 -22.09
N GLY A 268 2.43 8.03 -22.11
CA GLY A 268 3.82 7.98 -22.54
C GLY A 268 4.81 8.68 -21.57
N THR A 269 4.43 8.83 -20.29
CA THR A 269 5.19 9.55 -19.27
C THR A 269 5.96 8.65 -18.31
N SER A 270 5.85 7.33 -18.45
CA SER A 270 6.63 6.36 -17.67
C SER A 270 7.85 5.87 -18.45
N ALA A 271 8.93 5.56 -17.75
CA ALA A 271 10.11 4.87 -18.29
C ALA A 271 9.79 3.49 -18.90
N PHE A 272 8.61 2.92 -18.61
CA PHE A 272 8.15 1.63 -19.12
C PHE A 272 7.12 1.74 -20.26
N SER A 273 6.79 2.95 -20.70
CA SER A 273 5.77 3.16 -21.75
C SER A 273 6.15 2.51 -23.06
N GLY A 274 5.22 1.71 -23.62
CA GLY A 274 5.39 1.03 -24.90
C GLY A 274 6.34 -0.17 -24.89
N ARG A 275 6.78 -0.64 -23.72
CA ARG A 275 7.80 -1.68 -23.58
C ARG A 275 7.25 -3.09 -23.27
N ILE A 276 5.94 -3.31 -23.40
CA ILE A 276 5.37 -4.67 -23.26
C ILE A 276 6.05 -5.61 -24.25
N GLY A 277 6.54 -6.75 -23.75
CA GLY A 277 7.32 -7.74 -24.51
C GLY A 277 8.83 -7.54 -24.46
N ASP A 278 9.30 -6.36 -24.01
CA ASP A 278 10.73 -6.11 -23.85
C ASP A 278 11.28 -6.75 -22.57
N ARG A 279 12.58 -7.08 -22.60
CA ARG A 279 13.33 -7.40 -21.39
C ARG A 279 13.62 -6.10 -20.62
N VAL A 280 13.07 -6.01 -19.42
CA VAL A 280 13.22 -4.87 -18.50
C VAL A 280 13.92 -5.24 -17.18
N ALA A 281 14.18 -6.52 -16.98
CA ALA A 281 14.89 -7.05 -15.82
C ALA A 281 15.76 -8.25 -16.19
N THR A 282 16.64 -8.65 -15.29
CA THR A 282 17.43 -9.89 -15.42
C THR A 282 16.51 -11.10 -15.47
N GLU A 283 16.93 -12.15 -16.17
CA GLU A 283 16.28 -13.46 -16.17
C GLU A 283 16.12 -13.98 -14.72
N GLY A 284 14.98 -14.62 -14.43
CA GLY A 284 14.60 -15.07 -13.08
C GLY A 284 13.84 -14.01 -12.26
N VAL A 285 13.81 -12.73 -12.66
CA VAL A 285 13.04 -11.70 -11.98
C VAL A 285 11.58 -11.75 -12.42
N THR A 286 10.68 -12.07 -11.50
CA THR A 286 9.23 -12.05 -11.72
C THR A 286 8.55 -11.20 -10.66
N ILE A 287 7.78 -10.20 -11.09
CA ILE A 287 7.09 -9.23 -10.22
C ILE A 287 5.60 -9.27 -10.51
N VAL A 288 4.80 -9.32 -9.45
CA VAL A 288 3.34 -9.36 -9.51
C VAL A 288 2.74 -8.29 -8.61
N ASP A 289 1.49 -7.91 -8.91
CA ASP A 289 0.60 -7.21 -7.99
C ASP A 289 -0.60 -8.12 -7.73
N ASP A 290 -0.89 -8.42 -6.47
CA ASP A 290 -1.94 -9.38 -6.11
C ASP A 290 -2.90 -8.78 -5.07
N GLY A 291 -4.07 -8.35 -5.55
CA GLY A 291 -5.15 -7.80 -4.72
C GLY A 291 -6.03 -8.86 -4.08
N ALA A 292 -5.84 -10.15 -4.39
CA ALA A 292 -6.69 -11.26 -3.96
C ALA A 292 -6.04 -12.14 -2.86
N MET A 293 -5.14 -11.57 -2.07
CA MET A 293 -4.50 -12.24 -0.93
C MET A 293 -5.31 -11.98 0.34
N GLU A 294 -5.73 -13.05 1.02
CA GLU A 294 -6.54 -12.94 2.24
C GLU A 294 -5.85 -12.08 3.32
N GLN A 295 -6.63 -11.24 3.99
CA GLN A 295 -6.24 -10.41 5.13
C GLN A 295 -5.07 -9.44 4.90
N ARG A 296 -4.47 -9.36 3.70
CA ARG A 296 -3.40 -8.42 3.42
C ARG A 296 -3.92 -6.99 3.34
N ARG A 297 -3.09 -6.04 3.77
CA ARG A 297 -3.43 -4.62 3.85
C ARG A 297 -3.87 -4.02 2.51
N GLY A 298 -3.19 -4.36 1.42
CA GLY A 298 -3.49 -3.88 0.07
C GLY A 298 -4.65 -4.59 -0.62
N SER A 299 -5.09 -5.74 -0.10
CA SER A 299 -6.11 -6.57 -0.74
C SER A 299 -7.50 -5.96 -0.68
N LEU A 300 -8.28 -6.21 -1.74
CA LEU A 300 -9.66 -5.78 -1.89
C LEU A 300 -10.46 -6.88 -2.57
N THR A 301 -11.71 -7.07 -2.18
CA THR A 301 -12.63 -7.96 -2.91
C THR A 301 -12.91 -7.42 -4.31
N ILE A 302 -13.16 -6.12 -4.39
CA ILE A 302 -13.33 -5.34 -5.62
C ILE A 302 -12.53 -4.04 -5.48
N ASP A 303 -12.09 -3.47 -6.60
CA ASP A 303 -11.54 -2.11 -6.61
C ASP A 303 -12.66 -1.04 -6.46
N ASP A 304 -12.29 0.23 -6.53
CA ASP A 304 -13.24 1.33 -6.34
C ASP A 304 -14.00 1.73 -7.62
N GLU A 305 -13.93 0.90 -8.65
CA GLU A 305 -14.76 0.93 -9.85
C GLU A 305 -15.67 -0.31 -9.97
N GLY A 306 -15.61 -1.20 -8.96
CA GLY A 306 -16.39 -2.45 -8.89
C GLY A 306 -15.77 -3.61 -9.67
N THR A 307 -14.53 -3.47 -10.14
CA THR A 307 -13.80 -4.55 -10.81
C THR A 307 -13.22 -5.49 -9.76
N PRO A 308 -13.42 -6.83 -9.87
CA PRO A 308 -12.76 -7.78 -9.00
C PRO A 308 -11.24 -7.61 -9.06
N THR A 309 -10.58 -7.62 -7.90
CA THR A 309 -9.12 -7.63 -7.87
C THR A 309 -8.61 -9.02 -8.20
N GLY A 310 -7.34 -9.13 -8.50
CA GLY A 310 -6.72 -10.39 -8.86
C GLY A 310 -5.21 -10.27 -8.85
N ARG A 311 -4.56 -11.32 -9.32
CA ARG A 311 -3.13 -11.35 -9.52
C ARG A 311 -2.77 -10.92 -10.93
N THR A 312 -2.08 -9.79 -11.05
CA THR A 312 -1.55 -9.25 -12.29
C THR A 312 -0.06 -9.52 -12.36
N VAL A 313 0.39 -10.23 -13.40
CA VAL A 313 1.81 -10.41 -13.69
C VAL A 313 2.31 -9.16 -14.41
N LEU A 314 3.22 -8.44 -13.77
CA LEU A 314 3.81 -7.21 -14.32
C LEU A 314 5.07 -7.52 -15.13
N ILE A 315 5.99 -8.27 -14.52
CA ILE A 315 7.24 -8.74 -15.16
C ILE A 315 7.31 -10.24 -14.91
N GLU A 316 7.59 -11.01 -15.95
CA GLU A 316 7.78 -12.46 -15.89
C GLU A 316 9.12 -12.81 -16.50
N ASP A 317 9.98 -13.45 -15.71
CA ASP A 317 11.32 -13.84 -16.14
C ASP A 317 12.10 -12.69 -16.83
N GLY A 318 11.98 -11.49 -16.27
CA GLY A 318 12.60 -10.28 -16.80
C GLY A 318 11.88 -9.61 -17.96
N ILE A 319 10.79 -10.17 -18.47
CA ILE A 319 10.01 -9.62 -19.60
C ILE A 319 8.80 -8.86 -19.06
N LEU A 320 8.59 -7.62 -19.51
CA LEU A 320 7.40 -6.82 -19.18
C LEU A 320 6.15 -7.44 -19.82
N LYS A 321 5.15 -7.78 -18.99
CA LYS A 321 3.92 -8.46 -19.42
C LYS A 321 2.68 -7.56 -19.41
N GLY A 322 2.61 -6.60 -18.48
CA GLY A 322 1.42 -5.81 -18.33
C GLY A 322 1.60 -4.57 -17.45
N TYR A 323 0.51 -3.82 -17.36
CA TYR A 323 0.38 -2.64 -16.51
C TYR A 323 -0.78 -2.81 -15.53
N LEU A 324 -0.76 -2.05 -14.44
CA LEU A 324 -1.88 -1.92 -13.51
C LEU A 324 -2.93 -1.00 -14.12
N GLN A 325 -4.13 -1.51 -14.33
CA GLN A 325 -5.16 -0.83 -15.09
C GLN A 325 -6.41 -0.54 -14.25
N ASP A 326 -6.87 0.72 -14.28
CA ASP A 326 -8.27 1.06 -14.04
C ASP A 326 -9.10 0.83 -15.32
N ARG A 327 -10.40 1.07 -15.25
CA ARG A 327 -11.30 0.85 -16.40
C ARG A 327 -11.06 1.84 -17.53
N LEU A 328 -10.76 3.11 -17.21
CA LEU A 328 -10.53 4.15 -18.21
C LEU A 328 -9.26 3.86 -19.02
N ASN A 329 -8.14 3.63 -18.34
CA ASN A 329 -6.85 3.41 -19.02
C ASN A 329 -6.82 2.07 -19.73
N ALA A 330 -7.41 1.02 -19.15
CA ALA A 330 -7.60 -0.28 -19.82
C ALA A 330 -8.32 -0.13 -21.14
N ARG A 331 -9.47 0.57 -21.17
CA ARG A 331 -10.25 0.80 -22.39
C ARG A 331 -9.45 1.56 -23.45
N LEU A 332 -8.80 2.65 -23.06
CA LEU A 332 -8.04 3.50 -23.98
C LEU A 332 -6.78 2.82 -24.54
N MET A 333 -6.23 1.86 -23.81
CA MET A 333 -5.07 1.06 -24.25
C MET A 333 -5.48 -0.26 -24.93
N GLY A 334 -6.78 -0.58 -25.02
CA GLY A 334 -7.25 -1.85 -25.55
C GLY A 334 -6.83 -3.06 -24.71
N MET A 335 -6.68 -2.87 -23.39
CA MET A 335 -6.28 -3.89 -22.42
C MET A 335 -7.46 -4.23 -21.48
N ALA A 336 -7.31 -5.30 -20.70
CA ALA A 336 -8.25 -5.62 -19.63
C ALA A 336 -7.99 -4.77 -18.38
N ALA A 337 -9.06 -4.39 -17.65
CA ALA A 337 -8.93 -3.82 -16.32
C ALA A 337 -8.41 -4.90 -15.35
N THR A 338 -7.52 -4.50 -14.43
CA THR A 338 -6.83 -5.43 -13.52
C THR A 338 -7.34 -5.39 -12.08
N GLY A 339 -8.39 -4.57 -11.80
CA GLY A 339 -8.90 -4.38 -10.45
C GLY A 339 -8.01 -3.46 -9.60
N ASN A 340 -7.37 -2.50 -10.27
CA ASN A 340 -6.46 -1.54 -9.66
C ASN A 340 -6.98 -0.10 -9.71
N GLY A 341 -8.25 0.13 -10.09
CA GLY A 341 -8.90 1.44 -10.06
C GLY A 341 -9.24 1.83 -8.62
N ARG A 342 -8.36 2.55 -7.92
CA ARG A 342 -8.49 2.84 -6.49
C ARG A 342 -8.61 4.32 -6.20
N ARG A 343 -9.33 4.66 -5.14
CA ARG A 343 -9.49 6.02 -4.60
C ARG A 343 -9.32 6.04 -3.08
N GLU A 344 -8.92 7.18 -2.53
CA GLU A 344 -8.81 7.36 -1.08
C GLU A 344 -10.18 7.35 -0.40
N SER A 345 -11.15 8.05 -1.00
CA SER A 345 -12.51 8.16 -0.46
C SER A 345 -13.51 8.57 -1.56
N PHE A 346 -14.78 8.68 -1.17
CA PHE A 346 -15.84 9.21 -2.04
C PHE A 346 -15.53 10.60 -2.62
N ALA A 347 -14.65 11.37 -1.99
CA ALA A 347 -14.27 12.71 -2.44
C ALA A 347 -13.20 12.72 -3.55
N HIS A 348 -12.76 11.55 -4.00
CA HIS A 348 -11.68 11.39 -4.97
C HIS A 348 -12.10 10.55 -6.17
N ALA A 349 -11.62 10.90 -7.35
CA ALA A 349 -11.75 10.04 -8.53
C ALA A 349 -10.78 8.86 -8.44
N PRO A 350 -11.18 7.66 -8.91
CA PRO A 350 -10.29 6.51 -8.95
C PRO A 350 -9.18 6.69 -9.99
N MET A 351 -8.06 6.03 -9.76
CA MET A 351 -6.92 5.97 -10.66
C MET A 351 -6.18 4.64 -10.49
N PRO A 352 -5.33 4.22 -11.45
CA PRO A 352 -4.51 3.03 -11.28
C PRO A 352 -3.61 3.14 -10.05
N ARG A 353 -3.66 2.14 -9.16
CA ARG A 353 -2.88 2.05 -7.92
C ARG A 353 -2.55 0.59 -7.62
N MET A 354 -1.40 0.36 -7.03
CA MET A 354 -1.00 -0.96 -6.55
C MET A 354 -1.91 -1.49 -5.44
N THR A 355 -1.96 -2.81 -5.30
CA THR A 355 -2.57 -3.53 -4.18
C THR A 355 -1.47 -4.13 -3.29
N ASN A 356 -1.00 -5.35 -3.53
CA ASN A 356 0.18 -5.90 -2.90
C ASN A 356 1.18 -6.24 -4.00
N THR A 357 2.23 -5.43 -4.12
CA THR A 357 3.25 -5.59 -5.15
C THR A 357 4.47 -6.28 -4.58
N PHE A 358 4.87 -7.41 -5.16
CA PHE A 358 6.01 -8.17 -4.67
C PHE A 358 6.74 -8.94 -5.76
N MET A 359 8.00 -9.27 -5.51
CA MET A 359 8.81 -10.16 -6.34
C MET A 359 8.62 -11.60 -5.88
N LEU A 360 8.49 -12.54 -6.82
CA LEU A 360 8.40 -13.97 -6.52
C LEU A 360 9.76 -14.54 -6.14
N ALA A 361 9.74 -15.58 -5.29
CA ALA A 361 10.95 -16.27 -4.84
C ALA A 361 11.76 -16.84 -6.01
N GLY A 362 13.07 -16.62 -5.94
CA GLY A 362 14.07 -17.23 -6.80
C GLY A 362 14.57 -18.57 -6.25
N LYS A 363 15.81 -18.89 -6.55
CA LYS A 363 16.42 -20.18 -6.22
C LYS A 363 17.66 -20.05 -5.33
N ASP A 364 18.22 -18.84 -5.20
CA ASP A 364 19.46 -18.62 -4.47
C ASP A 364 19.24 -18.72 -2.95
N ASP A 365 20.21 -19.24 -2.21
CA ASP A 365 20.23 -19.14 -0.76
C ASP A 365 20.62 -17.71 -0.36
N PRO A 366 19.88 -17.03 0.54
CA PRO A 366 20.19 -15.68 1.00
C PRO A 366 21.61 -15.51 1.57
N ASN A 367 22.15 -16.54 2.27
CA ASN A 367 23.49 -16.49 2.83
C ASN A 367 24.54 -16.58 1.72
N GLU A 368 24.33 -17.42 0.71
CA GLU A 368 25.21 -17.48 -0.46
C GLU A 368 25.25 -16.16 -1.22
N LEU A 369 24.13 -15.42 -1.28
CA LEU A 369 24.10 -14.08 -1.88
C LEU A 369 24.99 -13.08 -1.11
N LEU A 370 25.00 -13.14 0.22
CA LEU A 370 25.92 -12.36 1.05
C LEU A 370 27.38 -12.76 0.82
N GLU A 371 27.68 -14.06 0.76
CA GLU A 371 29.04 -14.59 0.56
C GLU A 371 29.66 -14.20 -0.79
N ARG A 372 28.85 -13.97 -1.83
CA ARG A 372 29.28 -13.47 -3.14
C ARG A 372 29.84 -12.04 -3.09
N VAL A 373 29.52 -11.26 -2.04
CA VAL A 373 29.90 -9.84 -1.92
C VAL A 373 31.17 -9.71 -1.07
N LYS A 374 32.29 -9.34 -1.68
CA LYS A 374 33.55 -9.13 -0.96
C LYS A 374 33.56 -7.85 -0.14
N ASP A 375 33.01 -6.77 -0.71
CA ASP A 375 32.88 -5.47 -0.10
C ASP A 375 31.61 -4.79 -0.63
N GLY A 376 30.68 -4.41 0.25
CA GLY A 376 29.38 -3.88 -0.13
C GLY A 376 28.52 -3.54 1.08
N ILE A 377 27.20 -3.46 0.87
CA ILE A 377 26.23 -3.16 1.92
C ILE A 377 25.12 -4.23 1.93
N TYR A 378 24.72 -4.61 3.14
CA TYR A 378 23.45 -5.27 3.39
C TYR A 378 22.44 -4.23 3.87
N ALA A 379 21.46 -3.89 3.03
CA ALA A 379 20.38 -2.97 3.33
C ALA A 379 19.15 -3.77 3.79
N LYS A 380 18.98 -3.89 5.11
CA LYS A 380 17.96 -4.77 5.72
C LYS A 380 16.58 -4.13 5.72
N SER A 381 16.50 -2.85 6.07
CA SER A 381 15.21 -2.15 6.19
C SER A 381 15.32 -0.70 5.71
N PHE A 382 14.19 -0.15 5.31
CA PHE A 382 14.07 1.19 4.73
C PHE A 382 13.01 2.01 5.46
N GLY A 383 13.22 3.33 5.50
CA GLY A 383 12.21 4.29 5.87
C GLY A 383 11.29 4.62 4.68
N GLY A 384 11.15 5.89 4.39
CA GLY A 384 10.48 6.35 3.19
C GLY A 384 11.44 6.49 2.00
N GLY A 385 10.86 6.55 0.81
CA GLY A 385 11.58 6.85 -0.43
C GLY A 385 10.74 7.70 -1.35
N GLN A 386 11.33 8.15 -2.43
CA GLN A 386 10.67 8.92 -3.49
C GLN A 386 11.12 8.39 -4.85
N VAL A 387 10.20 8.43 -5.81
CA VAL A 387 10.47 8.11 -7.20
C VAL A 387 10.01 9.25 -8.11
N ASP A 388 10.82 9.56 -9.10
CA ASP A 388 10.42 10.32 -10.30
C ASP A 388 9.94 9.31 -11.34
N ILE A 389 8.63 9.23 -11.56
CA ILE A 389 8.01 8.21 -12.40
C ILE A 389 8.45 8.32 -13.87
N THR A 390 8.73 9.55 -14.34
CA THR A 390 9.14 9.81 -15.72
C THR A 390 10.52 9.24 -16.04
N SER A 391 11.47 9.46 -15.14
CA SER A 391 12.85 8.96 -15.30
C SER A 391 13.07 7.60 -14.63
N GLY A 392 12.16 7.18 -13.75
CA GLY A 392 12.33 5.99 -12.90
C GLY A 392 13.34 6.17 -11.76
N LYS A 393 13.91 7.37 -11.57
CA LYS A 393 14.92 7.64 -10.55
C LYS A 393 14.31 7.59 -9.16
N PHE A 394 14.99 6.93 -8.24
CA PHE A 394 14.56 6.79 -6.86
C PHE A 394 15.66 7.13 -5.85
N VAL A 395 15.25 7.49 -4.65
CA VAL A 395 16.09 7.70 -3.48
C VAL A 395 15.42 7.06 -2.27
N PHE A 396 16.15 6.16 -1.56
CA PHE A 396 15.67 5.48 -0.37
C PHE A 396 16.66 5.57 0.78
N SER A 397 16.19 5.96 1.96
CA SER A 397 17.02 5.96 3.17
C SER A 397 16.85 4.63 3.90
N CYS A 398 17.98 3.97 4.22
CA CYS A 398 17.98 2.79 5.06
C CYS A 398 17.73 3.18 6.53
N THR A 399 16.84 2.45 7.20
CA THR A 399 16.65 2.53 8.66
C THR A 399 17.51 1.49 9.38
N GLU A 400 17.94 0.44 8.68
CA GLU A 400 18.87 -0.56 9.17
C GLU A 400 19.73 -1.06 8.00
N ALA A 401 21.04 -0.90 8.10
CA ALA A 401 21.99 -1.36 7.11
C ALA A 401 23.32 -1.79 7.77
N TYR A 402 24.07 -2.61 7.07
CA TYR A 402 25.35 -3.14 7.55
C TYR A 402 26.39 -3.12 6.44
N ARG A 403 27.66 -3.00 6.81
CA ARG A 403 28.77 -3.28 5.90
C ARG A 403 28.87 -4.77 5.64
N ILE A 404 29.20 -5.15 4.41
CA ILE A 404 29.62 -6.52 4.06
C ILE A 404 31.11 -6.49 3.85
N ARG A 405 31.83 -7.37 4.55
CA ARG A 405 33.28 -7.58 4.38
C ARG A 405 33.60 -9.05 4.23
N GLY A 406 34.23 -9.43 3.12
CA GLY A 406 34.58 -10.82 2.84
C GLY A 406 33.42 -11.81 2.91
N GLY A 407 32.25 -11.42 2.41
CA GLY A 407 31.04 -12.25 2.41
C GLY A 407 30.30 -12.34 3.75
N LYS A 408 30.61 -11.47 4.72
CA LYS A 408 30.00 -11.50 6.06
C LYS A 408 29.46 -10.13 6.43
N ILE A 409 28.33 -10.12 7.16
CA ILE A 409 27.80 -8.91 7.80
C ILE A 409 28.82 -8.44 8.85
N ALA A 410 29.17 -7.17 8.79
CA ALA A 410 30.12 -6.50 9.68
C ALA A 410 29.43 -5.37 10.47
N GLU A 411 30.06 -4.19 10.59
CA GLU A 411 29.53 -3.09 11.37
C GLU A 411 28.20 -2.53 10.84
N PRO A 412 27.25 -2.13 11.73
CA PRO A 412 26.04 -1.43 11.33
C PRO A 412 26.34 -0.03 10.80
N LEU A 413 25.53 0.42 9.85
CA LEU A 413 25.72 1.67 9.12
C LEU A 413 24.56 2.64 9.37
N LYS A 414 24.90 3.93 9.53
CA LYS A 414 23.93 5.03 9.60
C LYS A 414 24.05 5.98 8.41
N GLY A 415 22.90 6.46 7.93
CA GLY A 415 22.84 7.41 6.84
C GLY A 415 23.08 6.80 5.46
N ALA A 416 22.98 5.48 5.32
CA ALA A 416 22.99 4.84 4.02
C ALA A 416 21.74 5.21 3.23
N THR A 417 21.94 5.70 2.01
CA THR A 417 20.86 6.07 1.08
C THR A 417 21.11 5.38 -0.25
N LEU A 418 20.13 4.63 -0.74
CA LEU A 418 20.21 3.98 -2.04
C LEU A 418 19.65 4.90 -3.12
N ILE A 419 20.41 5.08 -4.20
CA ILE A 419 20.07 5.95 -5.32
C ILE A 419 20.21 5.13 -6.61
N GLY A 420 19.18 5.18 -7.45
CA GLY A 420 19.17 4.45 -8.72
C GLY A 420 17.99 4.84 -9.61
N ASP A 421 17.77 4.07 -10.64
CA ASP A 421 16.56 4.11 -11.45
C ASP A 421 16.01 2.69 -11.65
N GLY A 422 14.69 2.55 -11.66
CA GLY A 422 14.01 1.27 -11.71
C GLY A 422 14.43 0.39 -12.89
N PRO A 423 14.39 0.89 -14.15
CA PRO A 423 14.80 0.13 -15.32
C PRO A 423 16.24 -0.39 -15.25
N THR A 424 17.19 0.40 -14.78
CA THR A 424 18.60 0.01 -14.68
C THR A 424 18.82 -1.00 -13.55
N VAL A 425 18.26 -0.75 -12.38
CA VAL A 425 18.48 -1.58 -11.19
C VAL A 425 18.02 -3.02 -11.41
N LEU A 426 16.86 -3.22 -12.04
CA LEU A 426 16.36 -4.58 -12.33
C LEU A 426 17.25 -5.35 -13.31
N THR A 427 18.00 -4.69 -14.18
CA THR A 427 18.96 -5.35 -15.09
C THR A 427 20.31 -5.67 -14.44
N ARG A 428 20.56 -5.11 -13.23
CA ARG A 428 21.76 -5.34 -12.44
C ARG A 428 21.57 -6.38 -11.33
N VAL A 429 20.41 -7.03 -11.27
CA VAL A 429 20.17 -8.14 -10.33
C VAL A 429 21.08 -9.31 -10.66
N LYS A 430 21.83 -9.82 -9.68
CA LYS A 430 22.79 -10.92 -9.78
C LYS A 430 22.42 -12.15 -8.97
N GLY A 431 21.36 -12.05 -8.18
CA GLY A 431 20.84 -13.17 -7.42
C GLY A 431 19.50 -12.84 -6.81
N VAL A 432 18.63 -13.85 -6.79
CA VAL A 432 17.22 -13.77 -6.35
C VAL A 432 16.99 -14.87 -5.33
N GLY A 433 16.85 -14.49 -4.08
CA GLY A 433 16.73 -15.40 -2.94
C GLY A 433 15.48 -16.26 -2.98
N ASN A 434 15.42 -17.26 -2.10
CA ASN A 434 14.27 -18.15 -1.93
C ASN A 434 13.44 -17.84 -0.67
N ASP A 435 13.74 -16.73 0.01
CA ASP A 435 13.22 -16.31 1.32
C ASP A 435 12.15 -15.20 1.18
N LEU A 436 11.21 -15.36 0.24
CA LEU A 436 10.14 -14.37 0.08
C LEU A 436 9.42 -14.09 1.40
N ALA A 437 9.41 -12.83 1.78
CA ALA A 437 8.59 -12.31 2.85
C ALA A 437 7.74 -11.13 2.35
N LEU A 438 6.57 -10.97 2.92
CA LEU A 438 5.69 -9.83 2.69
C LEU A 438 5.80 -8.87 3.87
N ASP A 439 5.52 -7.59 3.65
CA ASP A 439 5.42 -6.60 4.73
C ASP A 439 4.37 -6.99 5.78
N GLU A 440 4.45 -6.42 6.95
CA GLU A 440 3.54 -6.77 8.05
C GLU A 440 2.28 -5.89 8.11
N GLY A 441 1.89 -5.33 6.99
CA GLY A 441 0.60 -4.64 6.83
C GLY A 441 0.59 -3.18 7.28
N VAL A 442 1.67 -2.44 7.03
CA VAL A 442 1.78 -1.02 7.39
C VAL A 442 1.86 -0.07 6.19
N GLY A 443 2.01 -0.61 4.98
CA GLY A 443 2.25 0.17 3.77
C GLY A 443 1.11 1.13 3.40
N VAL A 444 1.49 2.31 2.91
CA VAL A 444 0.60 3.33 2.35
C VAL A 444 1.20 3.81 1.04
N CYS A 445 0.40 3.78 -0.01
CA CYS A 445 0.76 4.28 -1.32
C CYS A 445 0.22 5.69 -1.53
N GLY A 446 1.08 6.65 -1.85
CA GLY A 446 0.73 8.04 -2.15
C GLY A 446 0.79 8.34 -3.66
N LYS A 447 -0.24 8.97 -4.24
CA LYS A 447 -0.23 9.44 -5.63
C LYS A 447 -1.27 10.55 -5.82
N ALA A 448 -0.87 11.64 -6.47
CA ALA A 448 -1.75 12.77 -6.79
C ALA A 448 -2.55 13.30 -5.58
N GLY A 449 -1.92 13.36 -4.39
CA GLY A 449 -2.55 13.81 -3.15
C GLY A 449 -3.50 12.81 -2.50
N GLN A 450 -3.62 11.59 -3.03
CA GLN A 450 -4.43 10.51 -2.46
C GLN A 450 -3.55 9.43 -1.82
N SER A 451 -3.99 8.90 -0.68
CA SER A 451 -3.35 7.82 0.06
C SER A 451 -4.23 6.58 0.09
N VAL A 452 -3.69 5.41 -0.26
CA VAL A 452 -4.41 4.13 -0.16
C VAL A 452 -3.56 3.08 0.56
N PRO A 453 -4.18 2.15 1.33
CA PRO A 453 -3.47 1.02 1.91
C PRO A 453 -2.84 0.16 0.82
N ALA A 454 -1.56 -0.19 0.95
CA ALA A 454 -0.85 -1.07 0.03
C ALA A 454 0.04 -2.04 0.79
N GLY A 455 0.33 -3.18 0.18
CA GLY A 455 1.31 -4.15 0.66
C GLY A 455 2.50 -4.24 -0.28
N VAL A 456 3.62 -4.65 0.26
CA VAL A 456 4.86 -4.89 -0.49
C VAL A 456 5.49 -6.21 -0.08
N GLY A 457 6.41 -6.71 -0.88
CA GLY A 457 7.19 -7.88 -0.50
C GLY A 457 8.34 -8.12 -1.45
N GLN A 458 9.38 -8.70 -0.92
CA GLN A 458 10.48 -9.25 -1.70
C GLN A 458 11.25 -10.31 -0.90
N LEU A 459 12.16 -10.92 -1.56
CA LEU A 459 13.16 -11.83 -1.08
C LEU A 459 14.50 -11.11 -0.96
N THR A 460 15.50 -11.76 -0.40
CA THR A 460 16.88 -11.25 -0.43
C THR A 460 17.34 -11.11 -1.88
N LEU A 461 17.83 -9.92 -2.23
CA LEU A 461 18.19 -9.56 -3.61
C LEU A 461 19.62 -9.03 -3.66
N LEU A 462 20.47 -9.61 -4.51
CA LEU A 462 21.80 -9.08 -4.79
C LEU A 462 21.76 -8.20 -6.05
N ILE A 463 22.12 -6.93 -5.90
CA ILE A 463 22.23 -5.95 -6.99
C ILE A 463 23.69 -5.52 -7.11
N ASP A 464 24.21 -5.54 -8.32
CA ASP A 464 25.59 -5.11 -8.60
C ASP A 464 25.62 -3.65 -9.06
N GLY A 465 26.42 -2.83 -8.38
CA GLY A 465 26.65 -1.43 -8.77
C GLY A 465 25.47 -0.51 -8.53
N LEU A 466 24.95 -0.46 -7.30
CA LEU A 466 23.98 0.56 -6.88
C LEU A 466 24.71 1.71 -6.20
N THR A 467 24.28 2.95 -6.49
CA THR A 467 24.84 4.13 -5.83
C THR A 467 24.35 4.21 -4.38
N VAL A 468 25.32 4.26 -3.48
CA VAL A 468 25.08 4.48 -2.05
C VAL A 468 25.52 5.90 -1.72
N GLY A 469 24.57 6.74 -1.25
CA GLY A 469 24.87 7.99 -0.58
C GLY A 469 25.18 7.69 0.88
N GLY A 470 26.28 8.25 1.38
CA GLY A 470 26.73 8.05 2.75
C GLY A 470 26.93 9.37 3.49
N THR A 471 27.17 9.27 4.79
CA THR A 471 27.51 10.40 5.67
C THR A 471 28.99 10.39 6.09
N ALA A 472 29.76 9.38 5.65
CA ALA A 472 31.20 9.39 5.80
C ALA A 472 31.80 10.45 4.85
N ALA A 473 32.43 11.50 5.42
CA ALA A 473 33.16 12.52 4.69
C ALA A 473 34.61 12.03 4.39
#